data_a13530e7be29560d6c1d5ebc60bfdd08
#
_entry.id   a13530e7be29560d6c1d5ebc60bfdd08
#
_cell.length_a   1.000
_cell.length_b   1.000
_cell.length_c   1.000
_cell.angle_alpha   90.00
_cell.angle_beta   90.00
_cell.angle_gamma   90.00
#
_symmetry.space_group_name_H-M   'P 1'
#
loop_
_entity.id
_entity.type
_entity.pdbx_description
1 polymer ?
#
loop_
_entity_poly.entity_id
_entity_poly.type
_entity_poly.pdbx_seq_one_letter_code
_entity_poly.pdbx_strand_id
1 'polypeptide(L)'
;MSEESARSGRGPWDVTEVDGPEGRLDFGTLWVRGTDGLQVQAQVDEATGAVNVLTLNLGKGGLQLQAFAAPRTSGLWEEVRGKLKSSVNAQGGVIEEQSGEHGVELRGKVPGQGALQPVRFVGVEGPRWFLRGLFLGLAAEPGGSPELEQVFRDIVVVRGAEAMPPGEALPMRLPTQAEPSPSASDETP
;
A
#
# COMPACT_ATOMS: atom_id res chain seq x y z
N MET A 1 5.38 -2.56 27.29
CA MET A 1 4.48 -1.53 26.76
C MET A 1 4.33 -1.80 25.27
N SER A 2 3.17 -2.21 24.92
CA SER A 2 2.88 -2.63 23.54
C SER A 2 2.84 -1.42 22.62
N GLU A 3 3.55 -1.49 21.49
CA GLU A 3 3.53 -0.46 20.42
C GLU A 3 2.17 -0.31 19.74
N GLU A 4 1.16 -0.98 20.26
CA GLU A 4 -0.24 -0.90 19.85
C GLU A 4 -0.88 0.48 20.10
N SER A 5 -0.26 1.32 20.94
CA SER A 5 -0.78 2.65 21.28
C SER A 5 -0.49 3.76 20.28
N ALA A 6 0.38 3.52 19.27
CA ALA A 6 0.75 4.57 18.31
C ALA A 6 -0.27 4.77 17.18
N ARG A 7 -1.28 3.90 17.07
CA ARG A 7 -2.27 3.92 15.97
C ARG A 7 -3.53 4.72 16.25
N SER A 8 -3.68 5.30 17.42
CA SER A 8 -4.89 6.02 17.78
C SER A 8 -5.12 7.20 16.84
N GLY A 9 -6.00 7.03 15.88
CA GLY A 9 -6.51 8.09 15.02
C GLY A 9 -5.83 8.27 13.67
N ARG A 10 -4.92 7.38 13.26
CA ARG A 10 -4.25 7.45 11.94
C ARG A 10 -4.24 6.09 11.25
N GLY A 11 -4.73 6.07 10.00
CA GLY A 11 -4.59 4.90 9.14
C GLY A 11 -3.14 4.66 8.67
N PRO A 12 -2.89 3.59 7.93
CA PRO A 12 -3.86 2.62 7.38
C PRO A 12 -4.71 1.91 8.44
N TRP A 13 -5.94 1.60 8.07
CA TRP A 13 -6.97 1.10 8.97
C TRP A 13 -7.18 -0.39 8.82
N ASP A 14 -7.50 -1.08 9.90
CA ASP A 14 -8.12 -2.38 9.80
C ASP A 14 -9.62 -2.23 9.43
N VAL A 15 -10.15 -3.21 8.72
CA VAL A 15 -11.58 -3.19 8.31
C VAL A 15 -12.54 -3.04 9.50
N THR A 16 -12.14 -3.50 10.68
CA THR A 16 -12.94 -3.38 11.91
C THR A 16 -12.98 -1.96 12.49
N GLU A 17 -12.10 -1.07 12.01
CA GLU A 17 -12.01 0.31 12.47
C GLU A 17 -12.83 1.29 11.62
N VAL A 18 -13.47 0.80 10.55
CA VAL A 18 -14.26 1.62 9.62
C VAL A 18 -15.65 1.02 9.41
N ASP A 19 -16.62 1.86 9.09
CA ASP A 19 -18.02 1.44 8.93
C ASP A 19 -18.32 0.77 7.57
N GLY A 20 -17.40 0.84 6.62
CA GLY A 20 -17.58 0.24 5.30
C GLY A 20 -16.68 0.83 4.21
N PRO A 21 -16.82 0.34 2.98
CA PRO A 21 -15.95 0.75 1.86
C PRO A 21 -16.34 2.08 1.21
N GLU A 22 -17.28 2.83 1.76
CA GLU A 22 -17.84 4.04 1.15
C GLU A 22 -16.78 5.01 0.65
N GLY A 23 -16.89 5.39 -0.63
CA GLY A 23 -15.94 6.30 -1.28
C GLY A 23 -14.57 5.69 -1.57
N ARG A 24 -14.43 4.37 -1.45
CA ARG A 24 -13.18 3.65 -1.76
C ARG A 24 -13.40 2.62 -2.85
N LEU A 25 -12.37 2.38 -3.63
CA LEU A 25 -12.29 1.26 -4.58
C LEU A 25 -11.95 -0.02 -3.81
N ASP A 26 -12.73 -1.06 -4.04
CA ASP A 26 -12.57 -2.36 -3.36
C ASP A 26 -11.74 -3.32 -4.21
N PHE A 27 -10.49 -3.55 -3.79
CA PHE A 27 -9.59 -4.55 -4.39
C PHE A 27 -9.58 -5.88 -3.61
N GLY A 28 -10.61 -6.15 -2.84
CA GLY A 28 -10.72 -7.33 -1.99
C GLY A 28 -9.98 -7.15 -0.66
N THR A 29 -8.69 -7.27 -0.66
CA THR A 29 -7.83 -7.11 0.53
C THR A 29 -7.55 -5.65 0.89
N LEU A 30 -7.58 -4.75 -0.09
CA LEU A 30 -7.35 -3.32 0.11
C LEU A 30 -8.54 -2.52 -0.40
N TRP A 31 -8.96 -1.54 0.39
CA TRP A 31 -9.84 -0.48 -0.05
C TRP A 31 -9.04 0.81 -0.18
N VAL A 32 -9.09 1.42 -1.35
CA VAL A 32 -8.28 2.60 -1.69
C VAL A 32 -9.19 3.78 -2.01
N ARG A 33 -9.00 4.89 -1.31
CA ARG A 33 -9.70 6.14 -1.63
C ARG A 33 -9.03 6.79 -2.83
N GLY A 34 -9.81 7.05 -3.86
CA GLY A 34 -9.34 7.80 -5.02
C GLY A 34 -9.13 9.28 -4.73
N THR A 35 -8.29 9.91 -5.53
CA THR A 35 -8.12 11.36 -5.59
C THR A 35 -7.98 11.78 -7.06
N ASP A 36 -8.18 13.06 -7.34
CA ASP A 36 -8.14 13.58 -8.70
C ASP A 36 -6.78 13.32 -9.35
N GLY A 37 -6.81 12.79 -10.56
CA GLY A 37 -5.61 12.45 -11.34
C GLY A 37 -4.91 11.16 -10.93
N LEU A 38 -5.41 10.45 -9.92
CA LEU A 38 -4.83 9.17 -9.50
C LEU A 38 -5.06 8.09 -10.55
N GLN A 39 -3.98 7.48 -11.00
CA GLN A 39 -4.02 6.34 -11.90
C GLN A 39 -3.70 5.06 -11.11
N VAL A 40 -4.54 4.05 -11.26
CA VAL A 40 -4.39 2.77 -10.58
C VAL A 40 -4.05 1.70 -11.60
N GLN A 41 -2.96 0.99 -11.35
CA GLN A 41 -2.52 -0.15 -12.14
C GLN A 41 -2.39 -1.38 -11.24
N ALA A 42 -2.95 -2.49 -11.68
CA ALA A 42 -2.86 -3.75 -10.98
C ALA A 42 -1.96 -4.70 -11.75
N GLN A 43 -0.96 -5.26 -11.06
CA GLN A 43 -0.14 -6.32 -11.63
C GLN A 43 -0.80 -7.66 -11.34
N VAL A 44 -1.28 -8.30 -12.39
CA VAL A 44 -1.99 -9.58 -12.33
C VAL A 44 -1.00 -10.71 -12.58
N ASP A 45 -1.06 -11.72 -11.73
CA ASP A 45 -0.37 -12.99 -11.96
C ASP A 45 -1.17 -13.78 -13.00
N GLU A 46 -0.57 -14.05 -14.16
CA GLU A 46 -1.23 -14.75 -15.27
C GLU A 46 -1.63 -16.19 -14.93
N ALA A 47 -0.91 -16.84 -14.00
CA ALA A 47 -1.19 -18.21 -13.61
C ALA A 47 -2.40 -18.34 -12.68
N THR A 48 -2.58 -17.37 -11.76
CA THR A 48 -3.62 -17.43 -10.72
C THR A 48 -4.75 -16.43 -10.93
N GLY A 49 -4.56 -15.41 -11.77
CA GLY A 49 -5.48 -14.29 -11.93
C GLY A 49 -5.52 -13.34 -10.73
N ALA A 50 -4.68 -13.57 -9.72
CA ALA A 50 -4.62 -12.72 -8.55
C ALA A 50 -3.83 -11.44 -8.82
N VAL A 51 -4.24 -10.35 -8.20
CA VAL A 51 -3.47 -9.10 -8.19
C VAL A 51 -2.47 -9.17 -7.05
N ASN A 52 -1.19 -9.08 -7.38
CA ASN A 52 -0.11 -9.17 -6.39
C ASN A 52 0.40 -7.80 -5.94
N VAL A 53 0.39 -6.83 -6.84
CA VAL A 53 0.86 -5.47 -6.57
C VAL A 53 -0.14 -4.48 -7.12
N LEU A 54 -0.50 -3.51 -6.32
CA LEU A 54 -1.30 -2.36 -6.73
C LEU A 54 -0.38 -1.15 -6.84
N THR A 55 -0.31 -0.54 -8.01
CA THR A 55 0.49 0.65 -8.24
C THR A 55 -0.41 1.86 -8.45
N LEU A 56 -0.21 2.87 -7.64
CA LEU A 56 -0.91 4.15 -7.69
C LEU A 56 0.05 5.21 -8.20
N ASN A 57 -0.28 5.86 -9.31
CA ASN A 57 0.54 6.92 -9.88
C ASN A 57 -0.20 8.25 -9.80
N LEU A 58 0.50 9.28 -9.36
CA LEU A 58 -0.02 10.65 -9.30
C LEU A 58 1.10 11.65 -9.64
N GLY A 59 0.94 12.33 -10.76
CA GLY A 59 1.98 13.22 -11.25
C GLY A 59 3.31 12.51 -11.49
N LYS A 60 4.35 12.94 -10.80
CA LYS A 60 5.70 12.35 -10.86
C LYS A 60 6.01 11.39 -9.71
N GLY A 61 5.02 11.07 -8.91
CA GLY A 61 5.13 10.15 -7.79
C GLY A 61 4.38 8.85 -8.03
N GLY A 62 4.85 7.77 -7.40
CA GLY A 62 4.21 6.47 -7.40
C GLY A 62 4.16 5.87 -6.02
N LEU A 63 3.18 5.02 -5.78
CA LEU A 63 3.02 4.24 -4.56
C LEU A 63 2.63 2.82 -4.95
N GLN A 64 3.47 1.86 -4.62
CA GLN A 64 3.15 0.43 -4.77
C GLN A 64 2.70 -0.14 -3.44
N LEU A 65 1.63 -0.91 -3.48
CA LEU A 65 1.00 -1.50 -2.30
C LEU A 65 0.99 -3.02 -2.41
N GLN A 66 1.41 -3.65 -1.33
CA GLN A 66 1.26 -5.10 -1.12
C GLN A 66 0.83 -5.36 0.32
N ALA A 67 -0.13 -6.25 0.49
CA ALA A 67 -0.55 -6.72 1.80
C ALA A 67 -0.15 -8.19 1.99
N PHE A 68 0.21 -8.54 3.21
CA PHE A 68 0.69 -9.88 3.57
C PHE A 68 -0.04 -10.37 4.81
N ALA A 69 -0.18 -11.69 4.91
CA ALA A 69 -0.58 -12.31 6.16
C ALA A 69 0.52 -12.10 7.21
N ALA A 70 0.14 -11.74 8.41
CA ALA A 70 1.07 -11.53 9.51
C ALA A 70 0.73 -12.44 10.71
N PRO A 71 1.73 -12.80 11.54
CA PRO A 71 1.47 -13.50 12.78
C PRO A 71 0.69 -12.58 13.75
N ARG A 72 0.15 -13.19 14.79
CA ARG A 72 -0.52 -12.42 15.87
C ARG A 72 0.47 -11.57 16.67
N THR A 73 1.75 -11.94 16.63
CA THR A 73 2.83 -11.18 17.26
C THR A 73 3.41 -10.16 16.28
N SER A 74 3.78 -8.98 16.76
CA SER A 74 4.47 -7.96 15.97
C SER A 74 5.90 -8.38 15.61
N GLY A 75 6.51 -7.68 14.67
CA GLY A 75 7.92 -7.85 14.30
C GLY A 75 8.16 -8.30 12.85
N LEU A 76 7.11 -8.50 12.08
CA LEU A 76 7.26 -8.85 10.66
C LEU A 76 7.92 -7.72 9.87
N TRP A 77 7.59 -6.49 10.17
CA TRP A 77 8.20 -5.34 9.51
C TRP A 77 9.70 -5.26 9.76
N GLU A 78 10.16 -5.53 10.97
CA GLU A 78 11.60 -5.56 11.28
C GLU A 78 12.34 -6.60 10.44
N GLU A 79 11.80 -7.80 10.32
CA GLU A 79 12.35 -8.86 9.47
C GLU A 79 12.38 -8.45 7.99
N VAL A 80 11.28 -7.89 7.49
CA VAL A 80 11.17 -7.42 6.10
C VAL A 80 12.15 -6.29 5.82
N ARG A 81 12.34 -5.34 6.74
CA ARG A 81 13.33 -4.28 6.60
C ARG A 81 14.73 -4.84 6.41
N GLY A 82 15.12 -5.82 7.22
CA GLY A 82 16.43 -6.47 7.11
C GLY A 82 16.65 -7.10 5.73
N LYS A 83 15.65 -7.80 5.21
CA LYS A 83 15.70 -8.42 3.89
C LYS A 83 15.76 -7.36 2.77
N LEU A 84 14.98 -6.30 2.87
CA LEU A 84 14.98 -5.20 1.89
C LEU A 84 16.32 -4.49 1.86
N LYS A 85 16.92 -4.19 3.02
CA LYS A 85 18.25 -3.57 3.09
C LYS A 85 19.29 -4.42 2.40
N SER A 86 19.32 -5.70 2.67
CA SER A 86 20.26 -6.64 2.02
C SER A 86 20.05 -6.70 0.51
N SER A 87 18.80 -6.78 0.06
CA SER A 87 18.46 -6.83 -1.36
C SER A 87 18.85 -5.56 -2.10
N VAL A 88 18.53 -4.40 -1.55
CA VAL A 88 18.86 -3.10 -2.16
C VAL A 88 20.38 -2.91 -2.26
N ASN A 89 21.11 -3.23 -1.19
CA ASN A 89 22.56 -3.13 -1.19
C ASN A 89 23.21 -4.09 -2.20
N ALA A 90 22.68 -5.30 -2.32
CA ALA A 90 23.16 -6.29 -3.31
C ALA A 90 22.96 -5.82 -4.76
N GLN A 91 21.95 -5.00 -5.01
CA GLN A 91 21.66 -4.43 -6.32
C GLN A 91 22.41 -3.12 -6.62
N GLY A 92 23.28 -2.67 -5.72
CA GLY A 92 24.04 -1.43 -5.87
C GLY A 92 23.29 -0.17 -5.44
N GLY A 93 22.19 -0.32 -4.73
CA GLY A 93 21.47 0.78 -4.09
C GLY A 93 22.04 1.12 -2.72
N VAL A 94 21.55 2.21 -2.15
CA VAL A 94 21.83 2.64 -0.78
C VAL A 94 20.52 2.86 -0.07
N ILE A 95 20.39 2.30 1.13
CA ILE A 95 19.15 2.43 1.92
C ILE A 95 19.45 2.47 3.41
N GLU A 96 18.77 3.35 4.12
CA GLU A 96 18.93 3.58 5.55
C GLU A 96 17.59 3.58 6.28
N GLU A 97 17.64 3.21 7.56
CA GLU A 97 16.48 3.31 8.44
C GLU A 97 16.33 4.74 8.96
N GLN A 98 15.10 5.24 8.90
CA GLN A 98 14.75 6.56 9.45
C GLN A 98 13.42 6.48 10.19
N SER A 99 13.23 7.32 11.17
CA SER A 99 11.92 7.46 11.82
C SER A 99 10.98 8.27 10.95
N GLY A 100 9.80 7.75 10.72
CA GLY A 100 8.75 8.40 9.95
C GLY A 100 7.41 8.41 10.69
N GLU A 101 6.37 8.82 10.00
CA GLU A 101 5.02 8.93 10.56
C GLU A 101 4.45 7.58 11.02
N HIS A 102 4.78 6.50 10.32
CA HIS A 102 4.29 5.15 10.61
C HIS A 102 5.31 4.29 11.37
N GLY A 103 6.29 4.90 12.02
CA GLY A 103 7.38 4.23 12.70
C GLY A 103 8.66 4.22 11.87
N VAL A 104 9.50 3.21 12.05
CA VAL A 104 10.73 3.09 11.28
C VAL A 104 10.43 2.77 9.83
N GLU A 105 10.98 3.56 8.92
CA GLU A 105 10.88 3.37 7.48
C GLU A 105 12.27 3.26 6.84
N LEU A 106 12.32 2.79 5.60
CA LEU A 106 13.55 2.74 4.83
C LEU A 106 13.53 3.82 3.76
N ARG A 107 14.58 4.65 3.71
CA ARG A 107 14.77 5.67 2.69
C ARG A 107 16.10 5.47 1.98
N GLY A 108 16.10 5.59 0.67
CA GLY A 108 17.32 5.42 -0.09
C GLY A 108 17.16 5.66 -1.56
N LYS A 109 18.08 5.10 -2.30
CA LYS A 109 18.10 5.18 -3.77
C LYS A 109 18.46 3.82 -4.34
N VAL A 110 17.76 3.46 -5.40
CA VAL A 110 18.01 2.21 -6.13
C VAL A 110 18.43 2.53 -7.55
N PRO A 111 19.20 1.64 -8.21
CA PRO A 111 19.52 1.79 -9.62
C PRO A 111 18.25 1.84 -10.47
N GLY A 112 18.14 2.85 -11.31
CA GLY A 112 17.10 3.02 -12.30
C GLY A 112 17.68 3.16 -13.69
N GLN A 113 16.86 3.54 -14.66
CA GLN A 113 17.34 3.81 -16.02
C GLN A 113 18.18 5.09 -16.05
N GLY A 114 19.50 4.93 -16.07
CA GLY A 114 20.47 6.01 -16.22
C GLY A 114 20.85 6.77 -14.95
N ALA A 115 20.12 6.60 -13.85
CA ALA A 115 20.40 7.29 -12.58
C ALA A 115 19.84 6.52 -11.38
N LEU A 116 20.33 6.84 -10.19
CA LEU A 116 19.72 6.35 -8.95
C LEU A 116 18.35 7.02 -8.73
N GLN A 117 17.35 6.20 -8.46
CA GLN A 117 15.98 6.63 -8.21
C GLN A 117 15.69 6.63 -6.71
N PRO A 118 15.07 7.69 -6.16
CA PRO A 118 14.69 7.71 -4.76
C PRO A 118 13.58 6.71 -4.49
N VAL A 119 13.69 6.01 -3.35
CA VAL A 119 12.69 5.05 -2.87
C VAL A 119 12.48 5.21 -1.38
N ARG A 120 11.25 4.95 -0.93
CA ARG A 120 10.90 4.91 0.48
C ARG A 120 9.97 3.74 0.74
N PHE A 121 10.38 2.83 1.61
CA PHE A 121 9.55 1.72 2.05
C PHE A 121 8.94 2.04 3.41
N VAL A 122 7.64 1.89 3.51
CA VAL A 122 6.86 2.04 4.73
C VAL A 122 6.14 0.74 5.03
N GLY A 123 6.19 0.30 6.26
CA GLY A 123 5.47 -0.88 6.71
C GLY A 123 4.53 -0.56 7.87
N VAL A 124 3.33 -1.11 7.81
CA VAL A 124 2.33 -0.98 8.87
C VAL A 124 1.81 -2.36 9.22
N GLU A 125 1.89 -2.74 10.49
CA GLU A 125 1.36 -4.00 11.00
C GLU A 125 -0.02 -3.78 11.62
N GLY A 126 -0.96 -4.63 11.26
CA GLY A 126 -2.30 -4.67 11.81
C GLY A 126 -2.66 -6.04 12.37
N PRO A 127 -3.95 -6.25 12.74
CA PRO A 127 -4.41 -7.54 13.23
C PRO A 127 -4.24 -8.61 12.14
N ARG A 128 -3.20 -9.45 12.27
CA ARG A 128 -2.90 -10.57 11.36
C ARG A 128 -2.61 -10.16 9.91
N TRP A 129 -2.29 -8.89 9.67
CA TRP A 129 -1.88 -8.39 8.36
C TRP A 129 -0.69 -7.45 8.47
N PHE A 130 0.03 -7.32 7.37
CA PHE A 130 1.12 -6.38 7.18
C PHE A 130 0.93 -5.68 5.83
N LEU A 131 0.94 -4.37 5.83
CA LEU A 131 0.87 -3.54 4.63
C LEU A 131 2.23 -2.93 4.35
N ARG A 132 2.76 -3.16 3.16
CA ARG A 132 3.97 -2.52 2.66
C ARG A 132 3.63 -1.49 1.60
N GLY A 133 4.05 -0.26 1.80
CA GLY A 133 4.03 0.80 0.81
C GLY A 133 5.45 1.08 0.30
N LEU A 134 5.61 1.16 -1.02
CA LEU A 134 6.83 1.61 -1.66
C LEU A 134 6.53 2.90 -2.41
N PHE A 135 7.02 4.01 -1.89
CA PHE A 135 6.94 5.32 -2.54
C PHE A 135 8.10 5.48 -3.52
N LEU A 136 7.79 5.95 -4.71
CA LEU A 136 8.71 6.07 -5.84
C LEU A 136 8.74 7.49 -6.40
N GLY A 137 9.87 7.85 -6.98
CA GLY A 137 10.04 9.15 -7.62
C GLY A 137 9.83 10.30 -6.65
N LEU A 138 9.08 11.31 -7.04
CA LEU A 138 8.82 12.49 -6.20
C LEU A 138 8.14 12.11 -4.88
N ALA A 139 7.30 11.08 -4.86
CA ALA A 139 6.62 10.63 -3.65
C ALA A 139 7.57 10.04 -2.59
N ALA A 140 8.75 9.58 -2.99
CA ALA A 140 9.78 9.10 -2.07
C ALA A 140 10.53 10.23 -1.35
N GLU A 141 10.48 11.44 -1.90
CA GLU A 141 11.10 12.62 -1.28
C GLU A 141 10.24 13.19 -0.16
N PRO A 142 10.85 13.79 0.87
CA PRO A 142 10.07 14.42 1.94
C PRO A 142 9.12 15.49 1.42
N GLY A 143 7.82 15.33 1.71
CA GLY A 143 6.79 16.26 1.24
C GLY A 143 6.54 16.25 -0.27
N GLY A 144 7.08 15.27 -1.00
CA GLY A 144 7.02 15.23 -2.45
C GLY A 144 5.64 14.95 -3.04
N SER A 145 4.78 14.24 -2.32
CA SER A 145 3.39 13.99 -2.73
C SER A 145 2.47 13.85 -1.51
N PRO A 146 1.99 14.97 -0.97
CA PRO A 146 1.05 14.96 0.15
C PRO A 146 -0.22 14.15 -0.15
N GLU A 147 -0.65 14.14 -1.41
CA GLU A 147 -1.84 13.42 -1.85
C GLU A 147 -1.65 11.89 -1.76
N LEU A 148 -0.50 11.36 -2.21
CA LEU A 148 -0.21 9.92 -2.06
C LEU A 148 0.00 9.53 -0.59
N GLU A 149 0.56 10.41 0.23
CA GLU A 149 0.62 10.22 1.68
C GLU A 149 -0.78 10.09 2.28
N GLN A 150 -1.71 10.95 1.87
CA GLN A 150 -3.09 10.88 2.33
C GLN A 150 -3.79 9.62 1.83
N VAL A 151 -3.58 9.24 0.58
CA VAL A 151 -4.11 7.97 0.03
C VAL A 151 -3.62 6.78 0.86
N PHE A 152 -2.34 6.76 1.22
CA PHE A 152 -1.78 5.70 2.07
C PHE A 152 -2.42 5.67 3.47
N ARG A 153 -2.63 6.81 4.12
CA ARG A 153 -3.32 6.90 5.42
C ARG A 153 -4.77 6.42 5.35
N ASP A 154 -5.43 6.63 4.23
CA ASP A 154 -6.85 6.28 4.05
C ASP A 154 -7.08 4.82 3.62
N ILE A 155 -6.02 4.05 3.39
CA ILE A 155 -6.12 2.64 3.04
C ILE A 155 -6.79 1.86 4.17
N VAL A 156 -7.69 0.96 3.80
CA VAL A 156 -8.28 -0.02 4.69
C VAL A 156 -7.80 -1.40 4.28
N VAL A 157 -7.32 -2.18 5.22
CA VAL A 157 -6.89 -3.56 4.99
C VAL A 157 -7.98 -4.52 5.45
N VAL A 158 -8.38 -5.41 4.54
CA VAL A 158 -9.36 -6.47 4.78
C VAL A 158 -8.62 -7.81 4.80
N ARG A 159 -8.31 -8.31 6.00
CA ARG A 159 -7.53 -9.53 6.13
C ARG A 159 -8.31 -10.78 5.68
N GLY A 160 -9.60 -10.78 5.90
CA GLY A 160 -10.43 -11.96 5.67
C GLY A 160 -10.26 -13.06 6.73
N ALA A 161 -11.09 -14.10 6.62
CA ALA A 161 -11.14 -15.20 7.57
C ALA A 161 -10.25 -16.40 7.17
N GLU A 162 -9.73 -16.41 5.95
CA GLU A 162 -8.93 -17.54 5.45
C GLU A 162 -7.61 -17.68 6.21
N ALA A 163 -7.26 -18.93 6.54
CA ALA A 163 -5.97 -19.24 7.12
C ALA A 163 -4.88 -19.11 6.06
N MET A 164 -3.91 -18.24 6.33
CA MET A 164 -2.74 -18.07 5.46
C MET A 164 -1.47 -18.06 6.31
N PRO A 165 -0.40 -18.70 5.82
CA PRO A 165 0.89 -18.63 6.50
C PRO A 165 1.39 -17.19 6.59
N PRO A 166 2.00 -16.79 7.72
CA PRO A 166 2.62 -15.47 7.84
C PRO A 166 3.66 -15.23 6.75
N GLY A 167 3.62 -14.03 6.16
CA GLY A 167 4.53 -13.62 5.09
C GLY A 167 4.02 -13.92 3.68
N GLU A 168 2.94 -14.67 3.52
CA GLU A 168 2.31 -14.84 2.21
C GLU A 168 1.52 -13.60 1.81
N ALA A 169 1.60 -13.26 0.52
CA ALA A 169 0.84 -12.15 -0.05
C ALA A 169 -0.66 -12.44 0.01
N LEU A 170 -1.41 -11.48 0.53
CA LEU A 170 -2.87 -11.53 0.51
C LEU A 170 -3.36 -11.27 -0.91
N PRO A 171 -4.20 -12.15 -1.49
CA PRO A 171 -4.68 -11.98 -2.85
C PRO A 171 -5.60 -10.76 -2.95
N MET A 172 -5.35 -9.94 -3.93
CA MET A 172 -6.24 -8.85 -4.33
C MET A 172 -7.00 -9.22 -5.58
N ARG A 173 -8.02 -8.45 -5.91
CA ARG A 173 -8.82 -8.58 -7.12
C ARG A 173 -9.04 -7.21 -7.73
N LEU A 174 -9.30 -7.17 -9.01
CA LEU A 174 -9.75 -5.92 -9.64
C LEU A 174 -11.13 -5.54 -9.08
N PRO A 175 -11.38 -4.25 -8.84
CA PRO A 175 -12.70 -3.83 -8.40
C PRO A 175 -13.70 -4.19 -9.48
N THR A 176 -14.83 -4.75 -9.05
CA THR A 176 -15.98 -4.88 -9.93
C THR A 176 -16.35 -3.48 -10.34
N GLN A 177 -16.31 -3.17 -11.63
CA GLN A 177 -16.78 -1.89 -12.12
C GLN A 177 -18.22 -1.75 -11.65
N ALA A 178 -18.49 -0.77 -10.80
CA ALA A 178 -19.85 -0.31 -10.61
C ALA A 178 -20.33 0.07 -12.01
N GLU A 179 -21.36 -0.60 -12.49
CA GLU A 179 -22.02 -0.23 -13.75
C GLU A 179 -22.29 1.28 -13.68
N PRO A 180 -21.92 2.04 -14.71
CA PRO A 180 -22.29 3.44 -14.75
C PRO A 180 -23.80 3.49 -14.60
N SER A 181 -24.26 4.18 -13.57
CA SER A 181 -25.69 4.46 -13.42
C SER A 181 -26.20 4.96 -14.76
N PRO A 182 -27.25 4.38 -15.35
CA PRO A 182 -27.77 4.88 -16.59
C PRO A 182 -28.10 6.35 -16.39
N SER A 183 -27.41 7.20 -17.10
CA SER A 183 -27.76 8.60 -17.19
C SER A 183 -29.24 8.63 -17.53
N ALA A 184 -30.03 9.25 -16.66
CA ALA A 184 -31.41 9.51 -16.97
C ALA A 184 -31.42 10.20 -18.34
N SER A 185 -31.85 9.50 -19.34
CA SER A 185 -32.10 10.08 -20.65
C SER A 185 -33.13 11.15 -20.42
N ASP A 186 -32.74 12.37 -20.62
CA ASP A 186 -33.61 13.51 -20.66
C ASP A 186 -34.57 13.27 -21.82
N GLU A 187 -35.73 12.77 -21.49
CA GLU A 187 -36.84 12.67 -22.42
C GLU A 187 -37.58 14.00 -22.37
N THR A 188 -37.18 14.87 -23.24
CA THR A 188 -37.96 16.08 -23.53
C THR A 188 -38.98 15.72 -24.59
N PRO A 189 -40.25 15.98 -24.37
CA PRO A 189 -41.32 15.79 -25.36
C PRO A 189 -41.23 16.74 -26.56
#